data_afcf0ee3b595999f047073da0263d066
#
_entry.id   afcf0ee3b595999f047073da0263d066
#
_cell.length_a   1.000
_cell.length_b   1.000
_cell.length_c   1.000
_cell.angle_alpha   90.00
_cell.angle_beta   90.00
_cell.angle_gamma   90.00
#
_symmetry.space_group_name_H-M   'P 1'
#
loop_
_entity.id
_entity.type
_entity.pdbx_description
1 polymer ?
#
loop_
_entity_poly.entity_id
_entity_poly.type
_entity_poly.pdbx_seq_one_letter_code
_entity_poly.pdbx_strand_id
1 'polypeptide(L)'
;ISGVSTGTDWTRDYSQSGALRSLLGTVSTEKQGLPAEEVDEYLKKGYARNDRVGTSYLEKQYEDVLQGKKAKSEVVLDNNGKIVSQTPISKGEKGSNLKLTIDSNFQNKVDEILQRNYSQIVKTIGPYSENAYVVAMNPQTGAILAMSGFHHDLATGEVTPNPLAPIL
;
A
#
# COMPACT_ATOMS: atom_id res chain seq x y z
N ILE A 1 -9.55 3.70 35.15
CA ILE A 1 -8.78 4.93 35.34
C ILE A 1 -9.56 6.03 34.66
N SER A 2 -9.92 7.09 35.39
CA SER A 2 -10.63 8.23 34.83
C SER A 2 -9.77 8.94 33.80
N GLY A 3 -10.34 9.29 32.62
CA GLY A 3 -9.63 9.99 31.55
C GLY A 3 -8.93 9.10 30.52
N VAL A 4 -9.10 7.78 30.57
CA VAL A 4 -8.60 6.87 29.55
C VAL A 4 -9.76 6.35 28.71
N SER A 5 -9.71 6.54 27.40
CA SER A 5 -10.61 5.93 26.44
C SER A 5 -9.81 4.99 25.52
N THR A 6 -10.42 3.89 25.10
CA THR A 6 -9.84 2.98 24.12
C THR A 6 -10.56 3.15 22.79
N GLY A 7 -9.81 3.14 21.71
CA GLY A 7 -10.32 3.18 20.34
C GLY A 7 -9.76 2.00 19.54
N THR A 8 -10.46 1.62 18.48
CA THR A 8 -9.98 0.67 17.50
C THR A 8 -9.37 1.44 16.35
N ASP A 9 -8.19 1.04 15.95
CA ASP A 9 -7.52 1.56 14.77
C ASP A 9 -7.13 0.41 13.83
N TRP A 10 -6.79 0.71 12.58
CA TRP A 10 -6.38 -0.27 11.60
C TRP A 10 -4.92 -0.02 11.20
N THR A 11 -4.26 -1.07 10.78
CA THR A 11 -2.93 -0.97 10.17
C THR A 11 -2.86 -1.88 8.96
N ARG A 12 -2.02 -1.53 7.98
CA ARG A 12 -1.69 -2.42 6.86
C ARG A 12 -0.52 -3.30 7.26
N ASP A 13 -0.65 -4.58 6.98
CA ASP A 13 0.43 -5.55 7.12
C ASP A 13 0.95 -5.95 5.75
N TYR A 14 2.19 -5.62 5.46
CA TYR A 14 2.89 -5.93 4.22
C TYR A 14 3.94 -7.04 4.41
N SER A 15 3.90 -7.78 5.50
CA SER A 15 4.91 -8.77 5.88
C SER A 15 5.14 -9.87 4.84
N GLN A 16 4.10 -10.18 4.05
CA GLN A 16 4.14 -11.22 3.01
C GLN A 16 4.56 -10.71 1.63
N SER A 17 4.80 -9.41 1.48
CA SER A 17 4.80 -8.79 0.16
C SER A 17 6.18 -8.42 -0.41
N GLY A 18 7.29 -8.73 0.25
CA GLY A 18 8.65 -8.59 -0.31
C GLY A 18 8.81 -7.60 -1.48
N ALA A 19 9.11 -8.10 -2.65
CA ALA A 19 9.26 -7.31 -3.87
C ALA A 19 7.96 -6.67 -4.38
N LEU A 20 6.78 -7.22 -4.01
CA LEU A 20 5.47 -6.63 -4.37
C LEU A 20 5.12 -5.37 -3.59
N ARG A 21 5.83 -5.06 -2.53
CA ARG A 21 5.52 -3.92 -1.67
C ARG A 21 5.41 -2.60 -2.46
N SER A 22 6.22 -2.43 -3.48
CA SER A 22 6.19 -1.24 -4.32
C SER A 22 4.96 -1.18 -5.21
N LEU A 23 4.50 -2.34 -5.72
CA LEU A 23 3.25 -2.42 -6.49
C LEU A 23 2.02 -2.18 -5.61
N LEU A 24 2.04 -2.64 -4.37
CA LEU A 24 0.96 -2.39 -3.41
C LEU A 24 0.83 -0.90 -3.12
N GLY A 25 1.93 -0.19 -3.04
CA GLY A 25 1.95 1.22 -2.72
C GLY A 25 2.05 1.49 -1.24
N THR A 26 1.70 2.70 -0.87
CA THR A 26 1.81 3.21 0.49
C THR A 26 0.52 3.86 0.96
N VAL A 27 0.35 3.90 2.26
CA VAL A 27 -0.74 4.59 2.95
C VAL A 27 -0.14 5.74 3.75
N SER A 28 -0.79 6.89 3.76
CA SER A 28 -0.36 8.02 4.58
C SER A 28 -0.40 7.68 6.07
N THR A 29 0.47 8.31 6.84
CA THR A 29 0.43 8.22 8.30
C THR A 29 -0.63 9.16 8.86
N GLU A 30 -1.07 8.93 10.10
CA GLU A 30 -2.01 9.82 10.80
C GLU A 30 -1.50 11.29 10.88
N LYS A 31 -0.18 11.47 11.00
CA LYS A 31 0.45 12.81 11.02
C LYS A 31 0.43 13.47 9.65
N GLN A 32 0.55 12.70 8.57
CA GLN A 32 0.48 13.21 7.21
C GLN A 32 -0.97 13.51 6.81
N GLY A 33 -1.91 12.66 7.25
CA GLY A 33 -3.31 12.80 6.88
C GLY A 33 -3.55 12.68 5.38
N LEU A 34 -4.52 13.45 4.90
CA LEU A 34 -4.87 13.49 3.47
C LEU A 34 -3.78 14.20 2.65
N PRO A 35 -3.48 13.73 1.42
CA PRO A 35 -2.58 14.43 0.50
C PRO A 35 -3.08 15.86 0.22
N ALA A 36 -2.18 16.84 0.31
CA ALA A 36 -2.54 18.26 0.21
C ALA A 36 -3.26 18.61 -1.09
N GLU A 37 -2.87 17.97 -2.19
CA GLU A 37 -3.42 18.20 -3.53
C GLU A 37 -4.84 17.64 -3.71
N GLU A 38 -5.24 16.64 -2.91
CA GLU A 38 -6.49 15.90 -3.05
C GLU A 38 -7.43 16.09 -1.84
N VAL A 39 -7.07 16.97 -0.89
CA VAL A 39 -7.81 17.17 0.37
C VAL A 39 -9.30 17.45 0.12
N ASP A 40 -9.61 18.35 -0.82
CA ASP A 40 -10.99 18.75 -1.07
C ASP A 40 -11.86 17.61 -1.64
N GLU A 41 -11.26 16.71 -2.43
CA GLU A 41 -11.96 15.53 -2.94
C GLU A 41 -12.26 14.54 -1.81
N TYR A 42 -11.28 14.25 -0.97
CA TYR A 42 -11.47 13.35 0.15
C TYR A 42 -12.47 13.89 1.18
N LEU A 43 -12.43 15.20 1.47
CA LEU A 43 -13.42 15.84 2.36
C LEU A 43 -14.84 15.72 1.82
N LYS A 44 -15.05 15.88 0.50
CA LYS A 44 -16.36 15.66 -0.16
C LYS A 44 -16.83 14.21 -0.03
N LYS A 45 -15.91 13.25 -0.03
CA LYS A 45 -16.20 11.82 0.20
C LYS A 45 -16.44 11.50 1.68
N GLY A 46 -16.29 12.47 2.59
CA GLY A 46 -16.56 12.32 4.03
C GLY A 46 -15.35 11.89 4.87
N TYR A 47 -14.13 12.01 4.32
CA TYR A 47 -12.90 11.79 5.07
C TYR A 47 -12.62 12.96 6.02
N ALA A 48 -11.92 12.69 7.12
CA ALA A 48 -11.34 13.71 7.98
C ALA A 48 -9.92 14.03 7.52
N ARG A 49 -9.42 15.24 7.85
CA ARG A 49 -8.08 15.68 7.40
C ARG A 49 -6.92 14.79 7.86
N ASN A 50 -7.07 14.13 9.00
CA ASN A 50 -6.10 13.22 9.59
C ASN A 50 -6.34 11.75 9.21
N ASP A 51 -7.25 11.48 8.26
CA ASP A 51 -7.46 10.13 7.78
C ASP A 51 -6.26 9.62 6.99
N ARG A 52 -5.96 8.36 7.18
CA ARG A 52 -4.95 7.64 6.41
C ARG A 52 -5.60 7.12 5.13
N VAL A 53 -4.99 7.41 4.00
CA VAL A 53 -5.45 7.01 2.67
C VAL A 53 -4.30 6.45 1.86
N GLY A 54 -4.63 5.63 0.86
CA GLY A 54 -3.66 5.17 -0.11
C GLY A 54 -3.06 6.34 -0.88
N THR A 55 -1.74 6.43 -0.93
CA THR A 55 -1.02 7.53 -1.57
C THR A 55 -0.39 7.15 -2.90
N SER A 56 -0.26 5.85 -3.17
CA SER A 56 0.32 5.36 -4.42
C SER A 56 -0.21 3.99 -4.81
N TYR A 57 -0.11 3.67 -6.09
CA TYR A 57 -0.37 2.38 -6.73
C TYR A 57 -1.70 1.72 -6.32
N LEU A 58 -1.70 0.44 -5.94
CA LEU A 58 -2.92 -0.30 -5.63
C LEU A 58 -3.64 0.26 -4.41
N GLU A 59 -2.94 0.70 -3.38
CA GLU A 59 -3.57 1.33 -2.21
C GLU A 59 -4.34 2.59 -2.62
N LYS A 60 -3.76 3.45 -3.48
CA LYS A 60 -4.44 4.64 -3.99
C LYS A 60 -5.58 4.29 -4.96
N GLN A 61 -5.31 3.40 -5.91
CA GLN A 61 -6.27 3.04 -6.95
C GLN A 61 -7.54 2.40 -6.39
N TYR A 62 -7.39 1.62 -5.33
CA TYR A 62 -8.50 0.89 -4.71
C TYR A 62 -8.89 1.43 -3.34
N GLU A 63 -8.52 2.67 -3.01
CA GLU A 63 -8.84 3.31 -1.72
C GLU A 63 -10.34 3.21 -1.40
N ASP A 64 -11.21 3.55 -2.35
CA ASP A 64 -12.68 3.52 -2.16
C ASP A 64 -13.22 2.11 -1.82
N VAL A 65 -12.49 1.06 -2.19
CA VAL A 65 -12.85 -0.35 -1.92
C VAL A 65 -12.23 -0.86 -0.62
N LEU A 66 -10.99 -0.44 -0.37
CA LEU A 66 -10.20 -0.86 0.78
C LEU A 66 -10.58 -0.12 2.06
N GLN A 67 -11.07 1.11 1.93
CA GLN A 67 -11.57 1.87 3.06
C GLN A 67 -12.89 1.28 3.56
N GLY A 68 -12.97 1.11 4.87
CA GLY A 68 -14.23 0.79 5.51
C GLY A 68 -15.08 2.02 5.79
N LYS A 69 -16.21 1.82 6.40
CA LYS A 69 -17.04 2.89 6.94
C LYS A 69 -16.73 3.09 8.42
N LYS A 70 -16.50 4.34 8.80
CA LYS A 70 -16.23 4.68 10.20
C LYS A 70 -17.48 4.52 11.06
N ALA A 71 -17.29 4.06 12.28
CA ALA A 71 -18.30 4.19 13.31
C ALA A 71 -18.57 5.68 13.58
N LYS A 72 -19.83 6.05 13.72
CA LYS A 72 -20.24 7.43 14.09
C LYS A 72 -20.98 7.38 15.41
N SER A 73 -20.63 8.28 16.32
CA SER A 73 -21.32 8.48 17.59
C SER A 73 -21.62 9.96 17.76
N GLU A 74 -22.79 10.25 18.28
CA GLU A 74 -23.13 11.58 18.78
C GLU A 74 -22.60 11.70 20.20
N VAL A 75 -21.89 12.78 20.45
CA VAL A 75 -21.29 13.05 21.77
C VAL A 75 -21.86 14.37 22.28
N VAL A 76 -22.49 14.32 23.45
CA VAL A 76 -22.98 15.51 24.15
C VAL A 76 -21.96 15.89 25.21
N LEU A 77 -21.50 17.14 25.14
CA LEU A 77 -20.54 17.69 26.10
C LEU A 77 -21.24 18.64 27.07
N ASP A 78 -20.77 18.69 28.30
CA ASP A 78 -21.14 19.73 29.25
C ASP A 78 -20.41 21.06 28.98
N ASN A 79 -20.73 22.11 29.73
CA ASN A 79 -20.12 23.43 29.60
C ASN A 79 -18.59 23.44 29.86
N ASN A 80 -18.04 22.39 30.44
CA ASN A 80 -16.62 22.20 30.72
C ASN A 80 -15.92 21.29 29.69
N GLY A 81 -16.63 20.87 28.61
CA GLY A 81 -16.09 20.00 27.57
C GLY A 81 -16.04 18.51 27.96
N LYS A 82 -16.69 18.13 29.07
CA LYS A 82 -16.75 16.71 29.49
C LYS A 82 -17.89 16.00 28.79
N ILE A 83 -17.63 14.77 28.34
CA ILE A 83 -18.64 13.91 27.73
C ILE A 83 -19.69 13.53 28.77
N VAL A 84 -20.93 13.94 28.52
CA VAL A 84 -22.11 13.61 29.33
C VAL A 84 -22.83 12.40 28.78
N SER A 85 -22.91 12.29 27.45
CA SER A 85 -23.56 11.19 26.76
C SER A 85 -22.86 10.89 25.44
N GLN A 86 -22.80 9.62 25.09
CA GLN A 86 -22.33 9.16 23.79
C GLN A 86 -23.30 8.13 23.25
N THR A 87 -23.97 8.47 22.14
CA THR A 87 -24.96 7.60 21.49
C THR A 87 -24.42 7.14 20.14
N PRO A 88 -24.24 5.83 19.90
CA PRO A 88 -23.79 5.34 18.61
C PRO A 88 -24.86 5.59 17.53
N ILE A 89 -24.48 6.25 16.42
CA ILE A 89 -25.34 6.48 15.27
C ILE A 89 -25.19 5.37 14.25
N SER A 90 -23.97 4.94 14.00
CA SER A 90 -23.68 3.83 13.07
C SER A 90 -22.49 3.01 13.54
N LYS A 91 -22.55 1.71 13.25
CA LYS A 91 -21.42 0.81 13.44
C LYS A 91 -20.43 1.00 12.27
N GLY A 92 -19.13 0.94 12.57
CA GLY A 92 -18.11 0.86 11.54
C GLY A 92 -18.21 -0.44 10.74
N GLU A 93 -17.88 -0.37 9.47
CA GLU A 93 -17.79 -1.54 8.58
C GLU A 93 -16.36 -1.65 8.07
N LYS A 94 -15.80 -2.87 8.10
CA LYS A 94 -14.48 -3.14 7.54
C LYS A 94 -14.54 -2.96 6.01
N GLY A 95 -13.49 -2.38 5.42
CA GLY A 95 -13.31 -2.34 3.97
C GLY A 95 -13.19 -3.74 3.35
N SER A 96 -13.37 -3.80 2.05
CA SER A 96 -13.29 -5.04 1.30
C SER A 96 -11.83 -5.50 1.17
N ASN A 97 -11.63 -6.79 0.95
CA ASN A 97 -10.32 -7.34 0.64
C ASN A 97 -10.06 -7.25 -0.87
N LEU A 98 -8.84 -6.90 -1.25
CA LEU A 98 -8.37 -6.98 -2.62
C LEU A 98 -7.59 -8.29 -2.80
N LYS A 99 -8.09 -9.17 -3.68
CA LYS A 99 -7.40 -10.41 -4.06
C LYS A 99 -6.69 -10.21 -5.39
N LEU A 100 -5.37 -10.24 -5.37
CA LEU A 100 -4.56 -10.15 -6.57
C LEU A 100 -4.49 -11.50 -7.29
N THR A 101 -4.17 -11.47 -8.59
CA THR A 101 -3.89 -12.66 -9.41
C THR A 101 -2.47 -13.17 -9.23
N ILE A 102 -1.63 -12.42 -8.53
CA ILE A 102 -0.24 -12.76 -8.26
C ILE A 102 -0.17 -13.95 -7.29
N ASP A 103 0.59 -14.97 -7.68
CA ASP A 103 0.93 -16.09 -6.81
C ASP A 103 2.21 -15.78 -6.04
N SER A 104 2.13 -15.75 -4.71
CA SER A 104 3.25 -15.33 -3.86
C SER A 104 4.46 -16.26 -3.95
N ASN A 105 4.24 -17.57 -4.09
CA ASN A 105 5.34 -18.54 -4.23
C ASN A 105 6.03 -18.40 -5.58
N PHE A 106 5.23 -18.22 -6.63
CA PHE A 106 5.75 -17.99 -7.97
C PHE A 106 6.50 -16.66 -8.05
N GLN A 107 5.95 -15.60 -7.47
CA GLN A 107 6.60 -14.28 -7.35
C GLN A 107 7.98 -14.39 -6.70
N ASN A 108 8.07 -15.02 -5.53
CA ASN A 108 9.34 -15.19 -4.83
C ASN A 108 10.37 -15.95 -5.67
N LYS A 109 9.93 -16.95 -6.42
CA LYS A 109 10.80 -17.72 -7.30
C LYS A 109 11.29 -16.91 -8.51
N VAL A 110 10.42 -16.09 -9.07
CA VAL A 110 10.77 -15.16 -10.16
C VAL A 110 11.78 -14.12 -9.67
N ASP A 111 11.58 -13.56 -8.48
CA ASP A 111 12.51 -12.60 -7.87
C ASP A 111 13.90 -13.22 -7.65
N GLU A 112 13.96 -14.41 -7.06
CA GLU A 112 15.21 -15.14 -6.83
C GLU A 112 15.98 -15.38 -8.16
N ILE A 113 15.27 -15.88 -9.18
CA ILE A 113 15.86 -16.18 -10.50
C ILE A 113 16.37 -14.89 -11.16
N LEU A 114 15.55 -13.84 -11.19
CA LEU A 114 15.91 -12.59 -11.81
C LEU A 114 17.11 -11.94 -11.11
N GLN A 115 17.08 -11.83 -9.78
CA GLN A 115 18.17 -11.27 -8.99
C GLN A 115 19.49 -12.00 -9.25
N ARG A 116 19.48 -13.34 -9.17
CA ARG A 116 20.66 -14.16 -9.39
C ARG A 116 21.25 -13.96 -10.78
N ASN A 117 20.43 -14.09 -11.81
CA ASN A 117 20.89 -13.98 -13.18
C ASN A 117 21.32 -12.56 -13.53
N TYR A 118 20.57 -11.55 -13.12
CA TYR A 118 20.91 -10.16 -13.38
C TYR A 118 22.21 -9.74 -12.67
N SER A 119 22.39 -10.14 -11.39
CA SER A 119 23.65 -9.90 -10.67
C SER A 119 24.86 -10.56 -11.33
N GLN A 120 24.67 -11.67 -12.05
CA GLN A 120 25.73 -12.29 -12.82
C GLN A 120 26.00 -11.54 -14.14
N ILE A 121 24.93 -11.13 -14.84
CA ILE A 121 25.02 -10.41 -16.12
C ILE A 121 25.76 -9.10 -15.94
N VAL A 122 25.42 -8.29 -14.94
CA VAL A 122 26.08 -6.99 -14.71
C VAL A 122 27.56 -7.13 -14.36
N LYS A 123 27.98 -8.25 -13.80
CA LYS A 123 29.38 -8.54 -13.47
C LYS A 123 30.21 -9.04 -14.65
N THR A 124 29.57 -9.52 -15.71
CA THR A 124 30.26 -10.23 -16.80
C THR A 124 30.11 -9.58 -18.15
N ILE A 125 28.90 -9.48 -18.67
CA ILE A 125 28.63 -9.09 -20.07
C ILE A 125 27.86 -7.77 -20.20
N GLY A 126 27.20 -7.31 -19.13
CA GLY A 126 26.34 -6.12 -19.17
C GLY A 126 26.62 -5.13 -18.03
N PRO A 127 27.89 -4.66 -17.84
CA PRO A 127 28.22 -3.80 -16.70
C PRO A 127 27.51 -2.44 -16.73
N TYR A 128 27.01 -2.02 -17.89
CA TYR A 128 26.25 -0.78 -18.06
C TYR A 128 24.72 -1.00 -18.11
N SER A 129 24.26 -2.22 -17.87
CA SER A 129 22.83 -2.49 -17.76
C SER A 129 22.31 -1.94 -16.42
N GLU A 130 21.42 -0.98 -16.46
CA GLU A 130 20.90 -0.33 -15.26
C GLU A 130 19.67 -1.04 -14.68
N ASN A 131 18.91 -1.73 -15.52
CA ASN A 131 17.65 -2.31 -15.07
C ASN A 131 17.37 -3.65 -15.76
N ALA A 132 16.66 -4.53 -15.04
CA ALA A 132 16.09 -5.76 -15.58
C ALA A 132 14.68 -5.97 -15.04
N TYR A 133 13.75 -6.33 -15.92
CA TYR A 133 12.34 -6.55 -15.56
C TYR A 133 11.82 -7.85 -16.13
N VAL A 134 10.86 -8.44 -15.42
CA VAL A 134 10.09 -9.58 -15.89
C VAL A 134 8.64 -9.48 -15.48
N VAL A 135 7.74 -9.81 -16.40
CA VAL A 135 6.31 -9.96 -16.16
C VAL A 135 5.89 -11.33 -16.65
N ALA A 136 5.27 -12.11 -15.78
CA ALA A 136 4.68 -13.40 -16.12
C ALA A 136 3.16 -13.26 -16.13
N MET A 137 2.54 -13.61 -17.26
CA MET A 137 1.11 -13.46 -17.47
C MET A 137 0.51 -14.76 -18.03
N ASN A 138 -0.70 -15.09 -17.60
CA ASN A 138 -1.48 -16.16 -18.22
C ASN A 138 -2.07 -15.64 -19.55
N PRO A 139 -1.70 -16.20 -20.72
CA PRO A 139 -2.12 -15.67 -22.00
C PRO A 139 -3.62 -15.89 -22.31
N GLN A 140 -4.27 -16.87 -21.65
CA GLN A 140 -5.69 -17.15 -21.86
C GLN A 140 -6.58 -16.18 -21.08
N THR A 141 -6.13 -15.72 -19.91
CA THR A 141 -6.95 -14.90 -18.99
C THR A 141 -6.48 -13.47 -18.89
N GLY A 142 -5.26 -13.16 -19.32
CA GLY A 142 -4.61 -11.87 -19.10
C GLY A 142 -4.16 -11.64 -17.64
N ALA A 143 -4.32 -12.64 -16.75
CA ALA A 143 -3.95 -12.49 -15.35
C ALA A 143 -2.43 -12.40 -15.19
N ILE A 144 -1.95 -11.37 -14.49
CA ILE A 144 -0.55 -11.23 -14.11
C ILE A 144 -0.29 -12.16 -12.93
N LEU A 145 0.67 -13.07 -13.08
CA LEU A 145 1.05 -14.08 -12.08
C LEU A 145 2.26 -13.68 -11.27
N ALA A 146 3.19 -12.93 -11.86
CA ALA A 146 4.34 -12.34 -11.19
C ALA A 146 4.83 -11.09 -11.94
N MET A 147 5.39 -10.13 -11.21
CA MET A 147 6.09 -8.95 -11.73
C MET A 147 7.33 -8.70 -10.88
N SER A 148 8.49 -8.58 -11.51
CA SER A 148 9.74 -8.33 -10.80
C SER A 148 10.62 -7.35 -11.56
N GLY A 149 11.43 -6.60 -10.83
CA GLY A 149 12.40 -5.66 -11.39
C GLY A 149 13.57 -5.45 -10.44
N PHE A 150 14.75 -5.25 -11.03
CA PHE A 150 15.97 -4.90 -10.31
C PHE A 150 16.66 -3.74 -11.00
N HIS A 151 17.25 -2.88 -10.18
CA HIS A 151 18.10 -1.77 -10.60
C HIS A 151 19.54 -2.07 -10.22
N HIS A 152 20.46 -1.77 -11.15
CA HIS A 152 21.91 -1.82 -10.95
C HIS A 152 22.44 -0.38 -10.87
N ASP A 153 22.94 -0.01 -9.71
CA ASP A 153 23.60 1.26 -9.50
C ASP A 153 25.01 1.21 -10.11
N LEU A 154 25.23 1.97 -11.17
CA LEU A 154 26.51 2.00 -11.90
C LEU A 154 27.66 2.58 -11.07
N ALA A 155 27.37 3.39 -10.03
CA ALA A 155 28.38 3.99 -9.19
C ALA A 155 28.85 3.04 -8.08
N THR A 156 27.93 2.27 -7.50
CA THR A 156 28.22 1.36 -6.40
C THR A 156 28.36 -0.09 -6.85
N GLY A 157 27.79 -0.45 -8.00
CA GLY A 157 27.71 -1.83 -8.50
C GLY A 157 26.67 -2.67 -7.79
N GLU A 158 25.80 -2.07 -6.95
CA GLU A 158 24.79 -2.76 -6.20
C GLU A 158 23.55 -3.07 -7.05
N VAL A 159 22.98 -4.27 -6.89
CA VAL A 159 21.73 -4.68 -7.53
C VAL A 159 20.63 -4.73 -6.46
N THR A 160 19.68 -3.82 -6.57
CA THR A 160 18.57 -3.67 -5.62
C THR A 160 17.21 -3.91 -6.27
N PRO A 161 16.20 -4.38 -5.53
CA PRO A 161 14.84 -4.51 -6.06
C PRO A 161 14.29 -3.16 -6.52
N ASN A 162 13.81 -3.12 -7.77
CA ASN A 162 13.11 -1.96 -8.34
C ASN A 162 11.85 -2.43 -9.10
N PRO A 163 10.80 -2.81 -8.41
CA PRO A 163 9.60 -3.36 -9.02
C PRO A 163 8.71 -2.32 -9.71
N LEU A 164 9.05 -1.02 -9.63
CA LEU A 164 8.23 0.07 -10.18
C LEU A 164 8.47 0.33 -11.66
N ALA A 165 9.61 -0.04 -12.16
CA ALA A 165 9.97 0.29 -13.52
C ALA A 165 9.20 -0.48 -14.63
N PRO A 166 8.54 -1.63 -14.39
CA PRO A 166 7.64 -2.21 -15.39
C PRO A 166 6.33 -1.45 -15.58
N ILE A 167 6.04 -0.43 -14.75
CA ILE A 167 4.76 0.28 -14.71
C ILE A 167 4.90 1.70 -15.29
N LEU A 168 6.11 2.15 -15.49
CA LEU A 168 6.46 3.39 -16.17
C LEU A 168 6.81 3.12 -17.63
#